data_20bdc66a0c2ce77dc3ce0d43c2eadc64
#
_entry.id   20bdc66a0c2ce77dc3ce0d43c2eadc64
#
_cell.length_a   1.000
_cell.length_b   1.000
_cell.length_c   1.000
_cell.angle_alpha   90.00
_cell.angle_beta   90.00
_cell.angle_gamma   90.00
#
_symmetry.space_group_name_H-M   'P 1'
#
loop_
_entity.id
_entity.type
_entity.pdbx_description
1 polymer ?
#
loop_
_entity_poly.entity_id
_entity_poly.type
_entity_poly.pdbx_seq_one_letter_code
_entity_poly.pdbx_strand_id
1 'polypeptide(L)'
;MRRQRWPSRRSTLAGRGDRPLRAVLDVNVLISALLSPSGAPARALLAWQEGHFELIVSPLLLAELQRAFAYPKLRRLIPADDADAFVAWLSRSATVAHDPDHPPPVRCVDPGDDYLLALAADQNAMLVSGDGHLLALAGELPVHTPPSFLSLLVDAGW
;
A
#
# COMPACT_ATOMS: atom_id res chain seq x y z
N MET A 1 18.93 4.09 20.35
CA MET A 1 17.77 4.02 19.44
C MET A 1 17.18 2.62 19.44
N ARG A 2 15.90 2.51 19.72
CA ARG A 2 15.21 1.24 19.59
C ARG A 2 15.01 0.92 18.11
N ARG A 3 15.49 -0.24 17.68
CA ARG A 3 15.13 -0.75 16.35
C ARG A 3 13.64 -1.04 16.33
N GLN A 4 12.96 -0.45 15.38
CA GLN A 4 11.53 -0.70 15.20
C GLN A 4 11.32 -2.14 14.74
N ARG A 5 10.56 -2.89 15.54
CA ARG A 5 10.19 -4.27 15.21
C ARG A 5 8.81 -4.27 14.58
N TRP A 6 8.72 -4.87 13.41
CA TRP A 6 7.46 -5.04 12.71
C TRP A 6 6.91 -6.43 13.01
N PRO A 7 5.66 -6.51 13.49
CA PRO A 7 5.06 -7.80 13.83
C PRO A 7 4.85 -8.67 12.60
N SER A 8 4.84 -9.97 12.80
CA SER A 8 4.45 -10.91 11.76
C SER A 8 2.96 -10.79 11.49
N ARG A 9 2.59 -10.90 10.22
CA ARG A 9 1.19 -10.86 9.81
C ARG A 9 0.43 -12.06 10.39
N ARG A 10 -0.72 -11.80 10.98
CA ARG A 10 -1.63 -12.85 11.42
C ARG A 10 -2.41 -13.37 10.23
N SER A 11 -2.47 -14.69 10.07
CA SER A 11 -3.27 -15.31 9.04
C SER A 11 -4.69 -15.48 9.52
N THR A 12 -5.56 -14.50 9.24
CA THR A 12 -6.99 -14.58 9.58
C THR A 12 -7.89 -14.72 8.35
N LEU A 13 -7.27 -14.86 7.17
CA LEU A 13 -8.02 -15.04 5.92
C LEU A 13 -8.57 -16.45 5.76
N ALA A 14 -8.03 -17.42 6.49
CA ALA A 14 -8.50 -18.80 6.46
C ALA A 14 -9.89 -18.93 7.11
N GLY A 15 -10.85 -19.52 6.41
CA GLY A 15 -12.18 -19.81 6.93
C GLY A 15 -13.26 -18.81 6.55
N ARG A 16 -12.95 -17.72 5.87
CA ARG A 16 -13.96 -16.86 5.25
C ARG A 16 -14.24 -17.39 3.85
N GLY A 17 -15.50 -17.73 3.56
CA GLY A 17 -15.93 -18.26 2.26
C GLY A 17 -15.83 -17.27 1.10
N ASP A 18 -15.53 -15.98 1.38
CA ASP A 18 -15.42 -14.93 0.40
C ASP A 18 -13.96 -14.63 0.08
N ARG A 19 -13.71 -14.19 -1.17
CA ARG A 19 -12.37 -13.72 -1.56
C ARG A 19 -11.98 -12.54 -0.69
N PRO A 20 -10.79 -12.56 -0.08
CA PRO A 20 -10.32 -11.41 0.68
C PRO A 20 -10.18 -10.19 -0.22
N LEU A 21 -10.43 -9.01 0.33
CA LEU A 21 -10.12 -7.77 -0.35
C LEU A 21 -8.61 -7.70 -0.61
N ARG A 22 -8.24 -7.19 -1.77
CA ARG A 22 -6.84 -7.03 -2.18
C ARG A 22 -6.59 -5.57 -2.48
N ALA A 23 -5.47 -5.04 -2.03
CA ALA A 23 -5.16 -3.62 -2.20
C ALA A 23 -3.68 -3.39 -2.45
N VAL A 24 -3.39 -2.40 -3.28
CA VAL A 24 -2.09 -1.78 -3.46
C VAL A 24 -2.15 -0.44 -2.75
N LEU A 25 -1.23 -0.19 -1.82
CA LEU A 25 -1.10 1.10 -1.16
C LEU A 25 -0.02 1.91 -1.87
N ASP A 26 -0.35 3.12 -2.31
CA ASP A 26 0.60 4.04 -2.92
C ASP A 26 1.78 4.31 -1.96
N VAL A 27 2.94 4.60 -2.50
CA VAL A 27 4.15 4.91 -1.74
C VAL A 27 3.89 6.00 -0.69
N ASN A 28 3.18 7.06 -1.04
CA ASN A 28 2.86 8.14 -0.11
C ASN A 28 1.95 7.68 1.04
N VAL A 29 1.06 6.74 0.79
CA VAL A 29 0.22 6.14 1.85
C VAL A 29 1.10 5.34 2.82
N LEU A 30 2.02 4.56 2.30
CA LEU A 30 2.96 3.78 3.13
C LEU A 30 3.84 4.68 3.99
N ILE A 31 4.37 5.76 3.41
CA ILE A 31 5.19 6.74 4.14
C ILE A 31 4.35 7.43 5.23
N SER A 32 3.15 7.85 4.89
CA SER A 32 2.24 8.52 5.84
C SER A 32 1.89 7.62 7.02
N ALA A 33 1.80 6.31 6.80
CA ALA A 33 1.55 5.36 7.88
C ALA A 33 2.66 5.37 8.94
N LEU A 34 3.91 5.60 8.53
CA LEU A 34 5.03 5.74 9.47
C LEU A 34 5.05 7.09 10.17
N LEU A 35 4.69 8.16 9.45
CA LEU A 35 4.76 9.51 9.98
C LEU A 35 3.62 9.86 10.93
N SER A 36 2.47 9.21 10.78
CA SER A 36 1.26 9.50 11.54
C SER A 36 0.63 8.19 12.06
N PRO A 37 1.05 7.72 13.25
CA PRO A 37 0.61 6.43 13.78
C PRO A 37 -0.90 6.31 14.04
N SER A 38 -1.59 7.43 14.21
CA SER A 38 -3.05 7.45 14.44
C SER A 38 -3.86 7.77 13.19
N GLY A 39 -3.21 8.04 12.06
CA GLY A 39 -3.88 8.41 10.82
C GLY A 39 -4.49 7.22 10.07
N ALA A 40 -5.30 7.52 9.06
CA ALA A 40 -5.93 6.50 8.23
C ALA A 40 -4.94 5.55 7.55
N PRO A 41 -3.79 6.02 7.01
CA PRO A 41 -2.79 5.10 6.44
C PRO A 41 -2.25 4.08 7.44
N ALA A 42 -1.96 4.50 8.67
CA ALA A 42 -1.47 3.59 9.71
C ALA A 42 -2.55 2.58 10.10
N ARG A 43 -3.81 3.00 10.17
CA ARG A 43 -4.94 2.11 10.45
C ARG A 43 -5.14 1.09 9.33
N ALA A 44 -4.89 1.47 8.08
CA ALA A 44 -4.92 0.52 6.96
C ALA A 44 -3.84 -0.55 7.12
N LEU A 45 -2.62 -0.19 7.50
CA LEU A 45 -1.57 -1.18 7.78
C LEU A 45 -1.93 -2.09 8.94
N LEU A 46 -2.56 -1.54 9.99
CA LEU A 46 -3.03 -2.35 11.12
C LEU A 46 -4.08 -3.37 10.65
N ALA A 47 -5.04 -2.95 9.84
CA ALA A 47 -6.05 -3.84 9.28
C ALA A 47 -5.42 -4.97 8.47
N TRP A 48 -4.38 -4.67 7.69
CA TRP A 48 -3.62 -5.69 6.98
C TRP A 48 -2.92 -6.65 7.93
N GLN A 49 -2.28 -6.15 8.98
CA GLN A 49 -1.64 -6.99 9.99
C GLN A 49 -2.64 -7.94 10.65
N GLU A 50 -3.86 -7.49 10.83
CA GLU A 50 -4.95 -8.30 11.40
C GLU A 50 -5.62 -9.23 10.37
N GLY A 51 -5.17 -9.19 9.11
CA GLY A 51 -5.62 -10.10 8.07
C GLY A 51 -6.91 -9.71 7.37
N HIS A 52 -7.32 -8.45 7.44
CA HIS A 52 -8.58 -7.99 6.85
C HIS A 52 -8.51 -7.73 5.35
N PHE A 53 -7.33 -7.63 4.79
CA PHE A 53 -7.12 -7.61 3.34
C PHE A 53 -5.72 -8.12 3.01
N GLU A 54 -5.50 -8.43 1.73
CA GLU A 54 -4.20 -8.83 1.20
C GLU A 54 -3.51 -7.60 0.61
N LEU A 55 -2.32 -7.29 1.13
CA LEU A 55 -1.52 -6.19 0.62
C LEU A 55 -0.63 -6.70 -0.52
N ILE A 56 -0.74 -6.05 -1.68
CA ILE A 56 0.06 -6.34 -2.86
C ILE A 56 1.15 -5.29 -2.99
N VAL A 57 2.36 -5.73 -3.15
CA VAL A 57 3.51 -4.89 -3.49
C VAL A 57 4.20 -5.47 -4.72
N SER A 58 5.09 -4.69 -5.33
CA SER A 58 5.90 -5.15 -6.46
C SER A 58 7.34 -4.68 -6.29
N PRO A 59 8.30 -5.25 -7.02
CA PRO A 59 9.68 -4.76 -6.98
C PRO A 59 9.79 -3.27 -7.29
N LEU A 60 9.02 -2.77 -8.25
CA LEU A 60 9.06 -1.35 -8.61
C LEU A 60 8.50 -0.47 -7.49
N LEU A 61 7.40 -0.87 -6.87
CA LEU A 61 6.82 -0.15 -5.74
C LEU A 61 7.80 -0.09 -4.57
N LEU A 62 8.43 -1.20 -4.24
CA LEU A 62 9.42 -1.26 -3.15
C LEU A 62 10.64 -0.38 -3.47
N ALA A 63 11.10 -0.36 -4.74
CA ALA A 63 12.21 0.49 -5.17
C ALA A 63 11.84 1.97 -5.06
N GLU A 64 10.64 2.36 -5.47
CA GLU A 64 10.16 3.74 -5.35
C GLU A 64 10.04 4.17 -3.89
N LEU A 65 9.54 3.28 -3.03
CA LEU A 65 9.46 3.53 -1.59
C LEU A 65 10.87 3.78 -1.00
N GLN A 66 11.82 2.95 -1.34
CA GLN A 66 13.20 3.06 -0.89
C GLN A 66 13.84 4.36 -1.37
N ARG A 67 13.58 4.74 -2.63
CA ARG A 67 14.05 5.99 -3.20
C ARG A 67 13.45 7.21 -2.47
N ALA A 68 12.15 7.15 -2.14
CA ALA A 68 11.49 8.23 -1.42
C ALA A 68 12.08 8.44 -0.03
N PHE A 69 12.41 7.36 0.69
CA PHE A 69 13.04 7.44 2.01
C PHE A 69 14.44 8.07 1.96
N ALA A 70 15.10 8.07 0.82
CA ALA A 70 16.42 8.69 0.64
C ALA A 70 16.36 10.21 0.49
N TYR A 71 15.19 10.80 0.22
CA TYR A 71 15.05 12.24 0.15
C TYR A 71 15.37 12.89 1.51
N PRO A 72 16.14 14.01 1.52
CA PRO A 72 16.58 14.63 2.78
C PRO A 72 15.46 14.95 3.76
N LYS A 73 14.31 15.40 3.25
CA LYS A 73 13.15 15.75 4.07
C LYS A 73 12.64 14.54 4.86
N LEU A 74 12.54 13.38 4.21
CA LEU A 74 12.09 12.16 4.88
C LEU A 74 13.19 11.54 5.73
N ARG A 75 14.45 11.64 5.31
CA ARG A 75 15.59 11.13 6.07
C ARG A 75 15.71 11.79 7.44
N ARG A 76 15.30 13.04 7.56
CA ARG A 76 15.27 13.76 8.84
C ARG A 76 14.20 13.24 9.79
N LEU A 77 13.09 12.75 9.24
CA LEU A 77 11.93 12.28 10.02
C LEU A 77 11.98 10.78 10.30
N ILE A 78 12.54 10.02 9.38
CA ILE A 78 12.60 8.56 9.45
C ILE A 78 14.06 8.14 9.31
N PRO A 79 14.67 7.61 10.39
CA PRO A 79 16.05 7.11 10.31
C PRO A 79 16.20 6.02 9.25
N ALA A 80 17.37 5.96 8.62
CA ALA A 80 17.64 5.01 7.54
C ALA A 80 17.38 3.55 7.96
N ASP A 81 17.78 3.18 9.17
CA ASP A 81 17.58 1.83 9.67
C ASP A 81 16.10 1.48 9.81
N ASP A 82 15.27 2.43 10.24
CA ASP A 82 13.83 2.23 10.35
C ASP A 82 13.18 2.11 8.98
N ALA A 83 13.61 2.92 8.01
CA ALA A 83 13.14 2.84 6.63
C ALA A 83 13.49 1.49 6.01
N ASP A 84 14.73 1.03 6.17
CA ASP A 84 15.19 -0.26 5.65
C ASP A 84 14.42 -1.42 6.30
N ALA A 85 14.18 -1.34 7.60
CA ALA A 85 13.41 -2.35 8.32
C ALA A 85 11.96 -2.43 7.83
N PHE A 86 11.36 -1.28 7.53
CA PHE A 86 10.00 -1.21 6.99
C PHE A 86 9.90 -1.84 5.62
N VAL A 87 10.81 -1.49 4.71
CA VAL A 87 10.85 -2.08 3.35
C VAL A 87 11.07 -3.59 3.43
N ALA A 88 11.98 -4.05 4.28
CA ALA A 88 12.25 -5.47 4.48
C ALA A 88 11.02 -6.22 5.01
N TRP A 89 10.31 -5.61 5.96
CA TRP A 89 9.08 -6.17 6.51
C TRP A 89 7.99 -6.31 5.45
N LEU A 90 7.80 -5.28 4.62
CA LEU A 90 6.85 -5.34 3.50
C LEU A 90 7.22 -6.45 2.53
N SER A 91 8.51 -6.57 2.18
CA SER A 91 8.99 -7.60 1.25
C SER A 91 8.73 -9.01 1.76
N ARG A 92 8.80 -9.23 3.07
CA ARG A 92 8.58 -10.55 3.67
C ARG A 92 7.12 -10.88 3.90
N SER A 93 6.32 -9.88 4.23
CA SER A 93 4.97 -10.09 4.76
C SER A 93 3.87 -9.84 3.75
N ALA A 94 4.07 -8.93 2.80
CA ALA A 94 3.10 -8.65 1.75
C ALA A 94 3.20 -9.66 0.61
N THR A 95 2.18 -9.70 -0.23
CA THR A 95 2.22 -10.47 -1.47
C THR A 95 3.02 -9.69 -2.50
N VAL A 96 4.17 -10.23 -2.90
CA VAL A 96 5.03 -9.62 -3.92
C VAL A 96 4.61 -10.14 -5.28
N ALA A 97 4.04 -9.25 -6.09
CA ALA A 97 3.63 -9.55 -7.46
C ALA A 97 4.65 -8.98 -8.45
N HIS A 98 4.73 -9.57 -9.63
CA HIS A 98 5.53 -9.02 -10.72
C HIS A 98 4.92 -7.73 -11.24
N ASP A 99 5.76 -6.76 -11.58
CA ASP A 99 5.29 -5.57 -12.29
C ASP A 99 4.86 -5.96 -13.70
N PRO A 100 3.63 -5.59 -14.11
CA PRO A 100 3.19 -5.87 -15.49
C PRO A 100 4.07 -5.15 -16.50
N ASP A 101 4.34 -5.80 -17.61
CA ASP A 101 5.09 -5.25 -18.74
C ASP A 101 4.18 -4.63 -19.82
N HIS A 102 2.89 -4.54 -19.54
CA HIS A 102 1.87 -3.91 -20.38
C HIS A 102 1.31 -2.66 -19.69
N PRO A 103 0.79 -1.69 -20.47
CA PRO A 103 0.22 -0.47 -19.89
C PRO A 103 -1.06 -0.75 -19.09
N PRO A 104 -1.44 0.15 -18.16
CA PRO A 104 -2.70 0.04 -17.45
C PRO A 104 -3.89 0.26 -18.39
N PRO A 105 -5.12 -0.20 -18.00
CA PRO A 105 -6.32 0.00 -18.81
C PRO A 105 -6.69 1.47 -18.99
N VAL A 106 -6.33 2.32 -18.03
CA VAL A 106 -6.49 3.78 -18.09
C VAL A 106 -5.19 4.44 -17.67
N ARG A 107 -4.77 5.45 -18.42
CA ARG A 107 -3.52 6.17 -18.15
C ARG A 107 -3.73 7.28 -17.13
N CYS A 108 -2.79 7.41 -16.19
CA CYS A 108 -2.73 8.56 -15.28
C CYS A 108 -2.15 9.79 -16.01
N VAL A 109 -2.52 10.99 -15.55
CA VAL A 109 -1.92 12.24 -16.04
C VAL A 109 -0.42 12.23 -15.78
N ASP A 110 0.02 11.73 -14.63
CA ASP A 110 1.43 11.52 -14.35
C ASP A 110 1.82 10.09 -14.79
N PRO A 111 2.64 9.95 -15.86
CA PRO A 111 3.06 8.62 -16.32
C PRO A 111 3.85 7.82 -15.27
N GLY A 112 4.46 8.50 -14.29
CA GLY A 112 5.19 7.86 -13.22
C GLY A 112 4.30 6.99 -12.31
N ASP A 113 2.99 7.23 -12.29
CA ASP A 113 2.03 6.48 -11.49
C ASP A 113 1.33 5.36 -12.26
N ASP A 114 1.57 5.25 -13.57
CA ASP A 114 0.94 4.22 -14.40
C ASP A 114 1.23 2.80 -13.90
N TYR A 115 2.42 2.57 -13.33
CA TYR A 115 2.77 1.23 -12.83
C TYR A 115 1.86 0.79 -11.68
N LEU A 116 1.38 1.71 -10.85
CA LEU A 116 0.44 1.40 -9.75
C LEU A 116 -0.90 0.95 -10.32
N LEU A 117 -1.38 1.64 -11.34
CA LEU A 117 -2.64 1.28 -12.03
C LEU A 117 -2.52 -0.07 -12.70
N ALA A 118 -1.40 -0.32 -13.38
CA ALA A 118 -1.13 -1.60 -14.04
C ALA A 118 -1.08 -2.75 -13.03
N LEU A 119 -0.38 -2.55 -11.91
CA LEU A 119 -0.26 -3.53 -10.85
C LEU A 119 -1.63 -3.87 -10.23
N ALA A 120 -2.38 -2.83 -9.86
CA ALA A 120 -3.70 -3.01 -9.26
C ALA A 120 -4.65 -3.74 -10.22
N ALA A 121 -4.68 -3.36 -11.50
CA ALA A 121 -5.52 -4.00 -12.50
C ALA A 121 -5.13 -5.47 -12.70
N ASP A 122 -3.84 -5.75 -12.85
CA ASP A 122 -3.33 -7.10 -13.06
C ASP A 122 -3.63 -8.03 -11.89
N GLN A 123 -3.56 -7.51 -10.68
CA GLN A 123 -3.79 -8.27 -9.46
C GLN A 123 -5.25 -8.26 -9.01
N ASN A 124 -6.14 -7.63 -9.76
CA ASN A 124 -7.54 -7.48 -9.38
C ASN A 124 -7.69 -6.85 -7.98
N ALA A 125 -6.90 -5.83 -7.73
CA ALA A 125 -6.78 -5.17 -6.43
C ALA A 125 -7.28 -3.73 -6.50
N MET A 126 -7.69 -3.20 -5.35
CA MET A 126 -7.97 -1.78 -5.20
C MET A 126 -6.65 -1.01 -5.12
N LEU A 127 -6.65 0.24 -5.56
CA LEU A 127 -5.53 1.14 -5.35
C LEU A 127 -5.93 2.19 -4.31
N VAL A 128 -5.12 2.31 -3.26
CA VAL A 128 -5.34 3.28 -2.19
C VAL A 128 -4.30 4.38 -2.31
N SER A 129 -4.75 5.61 -2.50
CA SER A 129 -3.86 6.75 -2.73
C SER A 129 -4.49 8.04 -2.21
N GLY A 130 -3.64 9.01 -1.86
CA GLY A 130 -4.07 10.39 -1.60
C GLY A 130 -3.80 11.33 -2.77
N ASP A 131 -3.24 10.83 -3.88
CA ASP A 131 -2.88 11.64 -5.04
C ASP A 131 -4.12 11.99 -5.87
N GLY A 132 -4.32 13.30 -6.12
CA GLY A 132 -5.44 13.78 -6.89
C GLY A 132 -5.51 13.26 -8.30
N HIS A 133 -4.38 13.02 -8.96
CA HIS A 133 -4.35 12.47 -10.32
C HIS A 133 -4.86 11.04 -10.37
N LEU A 134 -4.56 10.23 -9.36
CA LEU A 134 -5.06 8.86 -9.26
C LEU A 134 -6.52 8.86 -8.82
N LEU A 135 -6.89 9.70 -7.86
CA LEU A 135 -8.27 9.79 -7.37
C LEU A 135 -9.24 10.29 -8.45
N ALA A 136 -8.77 11.06 -9.42
CA ALA A 136 -9.57 11.48 -10.56
C ALA A 136 -10.06 10.30 -11.41
N LEU A 137 -9.43 9.14 -11.30
CA LEU A 137 -9.81 7.91 -12.03
C LEU A 137 -10.77 7.03 -11.24
N ALA A 138 -11.22 7.44 -10.04
CA ALA A 138 -12.05 6.63 -9.15
C ALA A 138 -13.39 6.22 -9.76
N GLY A 139 -13.90 6.99 -10.73
CA GLY A 139 -15.12 6.64 -11.46
C GLY A 139 -14.95 5.50 -12.47
N GLU A 140 -13.72 5.20 -12.86
CA GLU A 140 -13.41 4.18 -13.88
C GLU A 140 -12.66 2.98 -13.30
N LEU A 141 -11.90 3.20 -12.22
CA LEU A 141 -11.07 2.20 -11.57
C LEU A 141 -11.30 2.22 -10.06
N PRO A 142 -11.06 1.11 -9.35
CA PRO A 142 -11.24 1.06 -7.90
C PRO A 142 -10.09 1.77 -7.16
N VAL A 143 -10.06 3.10 -7.26
CA VAL A 143 -9.11 3.97 -6.55
C VAL A 143 -9.83 4.61 -5.38
N HIS A 144 -9.25 4.50 -4.18
CA HIS A 144 -9.84 4.98 -2.94
C HIS A 144 -8.85 5.78 -2.13
N THR A 145 -9.34 6.76 -1.37
CA THR A 145 -8.55 7.40 -0.33
C THR A 145 -8.36 6.42 0.85
N PRO A 146 -7.35 6.62 1.71
CA PRO A 146 -7.23 5.80 2.92
C PRO A 146 -8.49 5.79 3.78
N PRO A 147 -9.16 6.92 4.09
CA PRO A 147 -10.42 6.87 4.85
C PRO A 147 -11.54 6.10 4.14
N SER A 148 -11.69 6.28 2.84
CA SER A 148 -12.69 5.55 2.05
C SER A 148 -12.43 4.04 2.07
N PHE A 149 -11.16 3.64 1.94
CA PHE A 149 -10.76 2.25 2.02
C PHE A 149 -11.07 1.64 3.39
N LEU A 150 -10.81 2.38 4.48
CA LEU A 150 -11.17 1.93 5.83
C LEU A 150 -12.66 1.69 5.98
N SER A 151 -13.49 2.56 5.39
CA SER A 151 -14.94 2.38 5.40
C SER A 151 -15.35 1.08 4.71
N LEU A 152 -14.71 0.75 3.58
CA LEU A 152 -14.95 -0.52 2.91
C LEU A 152 -14.57 -1.73 3.77
N LEU A 153 -13.48 -1.63 4.52
CA LEU A 153 -13.06 -2.70 5.44
C LEU A 153 -14.07 -2.90 6.57
N VAL A 154 -14.58 -1.80 7.13
CA VAL A 154 -15.62 -1.84 8.17
C VAL A 154 -16.88 -2.52 7.62
N ASP A 155 -17.33 -2.15 6.42
CA ASP A 155 -18.49 -2.76 5.77
C ASP A 155 -18.27 -4.25 5.49
N ALA A 156 -17.01 -4.67 5.31
CA ALA A 156 -16.64 -6.06 5.10
C ALA A 156 -16.37 -6.83 6.41
N GLY A 157 -16.55 -6.20 7.57
CA GLY A 157 -16.51 -6.85 8.86
C GLY A 157 -15.31 -6.55 9.77
N TRP A 158 -14.53 -5.49 9.46
CA TRP A 158 -13.42 -5.05 10.31
C TRP A 158 -13.86 -4.19 11.48
#